data_d928b413163199fecc5e80040030e5ab
#
_entry.id   d928b413163199fecc5e80040030e5ab
#
_cell.length_a   1.000
_cell.length_b   1.000
_cell.length_c   1.000
_cell.angle_alpha   90.00
_cell.angle_beta   90.00
_cell.angle_gamma   90.00
#
_symmetry.space_group_name_H-M   'P 1'
#
loop_
_entity.id
_entity.type
_entity.pdbx_description
1 polymer ?
#
loop_
_entity_poly.entity_id
_entity_poly.type
_entity_poly.pdbx_seq_one_letter_code
_entity_poly.pdbx_strand_id
1 'polypeptide(L)'
;MEAGMNVARLNMSHGTHEEHQDRLDLVRSVADELDLNVAALADLQGPKIRTGVFEKAEGASNGKIDLEVGDKFTITTDDIVGNQERVSTTFKGLPGDCHPGDIILIDDGKTVLQVDSVEGNDVNCHCTVAGPVGDHKGINLPGVAVSIPALTEKDEADLRWALKAGIDLVALSFVRHGSDIDRVHEIMDEEGRHTPVVAKLEKPQ
;
A
#
# COMPACT_ATOMS: atom_id res chain seq x y z
N MET A 1 -26.22 6.61 8.82
CA MET A 1 -25.91 8.02 9.17
C MET A 1 -26.54 8.42 10.51
N GLU A 2 -27.80 8.13 10.80
CA GLU A 2 -28.46 8.47 12.09
C GLU A 2 -27.74 7.98 13.35
N ALA A 3 -26.94 6.91 13.27
CA ALA A 3 -26.11 6.41 14.37
C ALA A 3 -24.87 7.27 14.66
N GLY A 4 -24.70 8.44 14.01
CA GLY A 4 -23.61 9.40 14.27
C GLY A 4 -22.42 9.29 13.28
N MET A 5 -22.65 8.85 12.05
CA MET A 5 -21.62 8.88 11.01
C MET A 5 -21.37 10.30 10.54
N ASN A 6 -20.12 10.78 10.69
CA ASN A 6 -19.69 12.12 10.27
C ASN A 6 -18.77 12.10 9.03
N VAL A 7 -18.12 10.97 8.76
CA VAL A 7 -17.21 10.81 7.62
C VAL A 7 -17.44 9.46 6.96
N ALA A 8 -17.60 9.46 5.64
CA ALA A 8 -17.60 8.28 4.78
C ALA A 8 -16.22 8.11 4.14
N ARG A 9 -15.50 7.05 4.49
CA ARG A 9 -14.17 6.74 3.95
C ARG A 9 -14.28 5.92 2.67
N LEU A 10 -13.70 6.42 1.58
CA LEU A 10 -13.50 5.70 0.33
C LEU A 10 -12.06 5.18 0.28
N ASN A 11 -11.87 3.87 0.44
CA ASN A 11 -10.56 3.25 0.42
C ASN A 11 -10.10 3.00 -1.01
N MET A 12 -9.18 3.83 -1.51
CA MET A 12 -8.67 3.78 -2.88
C MET A 12 -7.75 2.57 -3.16
N SER A 13 -7.44 1.75 -2.14
CA SER A 13 -6.74 0.48 -2.36
C SER A 13 -7.58 -0.58 -3.10
N HIS A 14 -8.88 -0.41 -3.16
CA HIS A 14 -9.85 -1.37 -3.71
C HIS A 14 -10.95 -0.66 -4.48
N GLY A 15 -11.40 -1.29 -5.55
CA GLY A 15 -12.47 -0.76 -6.39
C GLY A 15 -11.98 0.14 -7.53
N THR A 16 -12.90 0.55 -8.37
CA THR A 16 -12.67 1.47 -9.49
C THR A 16 -13.17 2.87 -9.16
N HIS A 17 -12.76 3.88 -9.94
CA HIS A 17 -13.29 5.24 -9.81
C HIS A 17 -14.82 5.28 -9.99
N GLU A 18 -15.39 4.44 -10.87
CA GLU A 18 -16.85 4.33 -11.08
C GLU A 18 -17.54 3.83 -9.82
N GLU A 19 -17.05 2.74 -9.22
CA GLU A 19 -17.61 2.21 -7.96
C GLU A 19 -17.49 3.21 -6.80
N HIS A 20 -16.42 3.99 -6.76
CA HIS A 20 -16.26 5.05 -5.76
C HIS A 20 -17.19 6.22 -6.01
N GLN A 21 -17.47 6.57 -7.29
CA GLN A 21 -18.44 7.59 -7.64
C GLN A 21 -19.86 7.18 -7.18
N ASP A 22 -20.27 5.95 -7.49
CA ASP A 22 -21.59 5.42 -7.07
C ASP A 22 -21.75 5.48 -5.54
N ARG A 23 -20.69 5.13 -4.79
CA ARG A 23 -20.71 5.20 -3.33
C ARG A 23 -20.78 6.64 -2.82
N LEU A 24 -20.03 7.55 -3.45
CA LEU A 24 -20.05 8.97 -3.12
C LEU A 24 -21.43 9.58 -3.36
N ASP A 25 -22.03 9.30 -4.51
CA ASP A 25 -23.36 9.80 -4.88
C ASP A 25 -24.43 9.27 -3.90
N LEU A 26 -24.34 8.00 -3.51
CA LEU A 26 -25.21 7.43 -2.48
C LEU A 26 -25.03 8.12 -1.12
N VAL A 27 -23.80 8.38 -0.69
CA VAL A 27 -23.50 9.10 0.56
C VAL A 27 -24.11 10.50 0.53
N ARG A 28 -23.92 11.24 -0.57
CA ARG A 28 -24.48 12.60 -0.73
C ARG A 28 -25.99 12.58 -0.71
N SER A 29 -26.63 11.70 -1.50
CA SER A 29 -28.09 11.59 -1.57
C SER A 29 -28.72 11.30 -0.20
N VAL A 30 -28.16 10.31 0.54
CA VAL A 30 -28.70 9.94 1.86
C VAL A 30 -28.43 11.04 2.91
N ALA A 31 -27.28 11.73 2.83
CA ALA A 31 -27.00 12.84 3.71
C ALA A 31 -27.99 14.00 3.49
N ASP A 32 -28.30 14.32 2.23
CA ASP A 32 -29.29 15.34 1.88
C ASP A 32 -30.70 14.95 2.33
N GLU A 33 -31.12 13.68 2.13
CA GLU A 33 -32.43 13.18 2.60
C GLU A 33 -32.62 13.27 4.10
N LEU A 34 -31.53 13.09 4.87
CA LEU A 34 -31.54 13.11 6.34
C LEU A 34 -31.22 14.49 6.93
N ASP A 35 -30.94 15.48 6.11
CA ASP A 35 -30.44 16.81 6.52
C ASP A 35 -29.20 16.69 7.44
N LEU A 36 -28.24 15.84 7.06
CA LEU A 36 -27.01 15.57 7.81
C LEU A 36 -25.77 16.03 7.04
N ASN A 37 -24.80 16.59 7.74
CA ASN A 37 -23.50 16.90 7.19
C ASN A 37 -22.56 15.70 7.35
N VAL A 38 -22.30 14.99 6.26
CA VAL A 38 -21.36 13.87 6.21
C VAL A 38 -20.27 14.16 5.19
N ALA A 39 -19.02 14.24 5.67
CA ALA A 39 -17.86 14.44 4.80
C ALA A 39 -17.48 13.14 4.10
N ALA A 40 -16.95 13.24 2.88
CA ALA A 40 -16.36 12.12 2.16
C ALA A 40 -14.83 12.25 2.19
N LEU A 41 -14.13 11.18 2.57
CA LEU A 41 -12.68 11.07 2.66
C LEU A 41 -12.18 10.09 1.61
N ALA A 42 -11.31 10.53 0.69
CA ALA A 42 -10.54 9.64 -0.15
C ALA A 42 -9.26 9.22 0.56
N ASP A 43 -9.13 7.93 0.87
CA ASP A 43 -7.95 7.37 1.54
C ASP A 43 -7.05 6.71 0.49
N LEU A 44 -5.98 7.43 0.11
CA LEU A 44 -5.02 6.99 -0.90
C LEU A 44 -4.25 5.77 -0.43
N GLN A 45 -3.98 4.84 -1.36
CA GLN A 45 -3.32 3.57 -1.04
C GLN A 45 -1.92 3.78 -0.47
N GLY A 46 -1.17 4.73 -1.03
CA GLY A 46 0.24 4.93 -0.76
C GLY A 46 1.14 3.83 -1.33
N PRO A 47 2.44 3.94 -1.11
CA PRO A 47 3.45 3.04 -1.66
C PRO A 47 3.49 1.71 -0.90
N LYS A 48 2.49 0.87 -1.07
CA LYS A 48 2.47 -0.46 -0.45
C LYS A 48 3.37 -1.42 -1.19
N ILE A 49 4.49 -1.78 -0.57
CA ILE A 49 5.37 -2.83 -1.08
C ILE A 49 4.68 -4.17 -0.91
N ARG A 50 4.68 -5.01 -1.95
CA ARG A 50 4.02 -6.31 -1.95
C ARG A 50 4.90 -7.38 -2.59
N THR A 51 4.66 -8.63 -2.21
CA THR A 51 5.11 -9.80 -2.99
C THR A 51 4.41 -9.84 -4.33
N GLY A 52 5.06 -10.42 -5.33
CA GLY A 52 4.44 -10.78 -6.60
C GLY A 52 3.49 -11.96 -6.46
N VAL A 53 3.33 -12.71 -7.56
CA VAL A 53 2.49 -13.92 -7.61
C VAL A 53 3.36 -15.15 -7.47
N PHE A 54 2.81 -16.23 -6.92
CA PHE A 54 3.43 -17.54 -6.79
C PHE A 54 2.82 -18.54 -7.75
N GLU A 55 3.53 -19.63 -7.99
CA GLU A 55 2.98 -20.82 -8.66
C GLU A 55 1.74 -21.31 -7.90
N LYS A 56 0.70 -21.63 -8.64
CA LYS A 56 -0.58 -22.09 -8.06
C LYS A 56 -0.63 -23.60 -8.07
N ALA A 57 -1.04 -24.17 -6.95
CA ALA A 57 -1.45 -25.57 -6.92
C ALA A 57 -2.70 -25.79 -7.81
N GLU A 58 -2.87 -26.96 -8.34
CA GLU A 58 -4.02 -27.30 -9.17
C GLU A 58 -5.34 -27.05 -8.43
N GLY A 59 -6.22 -26.26 -9.02
CA GLY A 59 -7.50 -25.85 -8.43
C GLY A 59 -7.44 -24.71 -7.40
N ALA A 60 -6.26 -24.16 -7.09
CA ALA A 60 -6.14 -23.02 -6.17
C ALA A 60 -6.41 -21.68 -6.88
N SER A 61 -7.09 -20.76 -6.18
CA SER A 61 -7.32 -19.39 -6.66
C SER A 61 -6.06 -18.53 -6.58
N ASN A 62 -5.23 -18.73 -5.53
CA ASN A 62 -4.01 -17.98 -5.24
C ASN A 62 -2.81 -18.91 -5.04
N GLY A 63 -1.62 -18.42 -5.40
CA GLY A 63 -0.37 -19.09 -5.10
C GLY A 63 0.08 -18.77 -3.65
N LYS A 64 0.67 -19.73 -3.00
CA LYS A 64 1.33 -19.57 -1.71
C LYS A 64 2.36 -20.68 -1.46
N ILE A 65 3.31 -20.35 -0.61
CA ILE A 65 4.29 -21.28 -0.03
C ILE A 65 4.26 -21.17 1.49
N ASP A 66 4.83 -22.14 2.18
CA ASP A 66 5.10 -22.07 3.61
C ASP A 66 6.62 -22.11 3.82
N LEU A 67 7.16 -21.19 4.62
CA LEU A 67 8.56 -21.13 5.01
C LEU A 67 8.75 -21.56 6.44
N GLU A 68 9.81 -22.34 6.69
CA GLU A 68 10.24 -22.73 8.02
C GLU A 68 11.45 -21.90 8.49
N VAL A 69 11.68 -21.87 9.80
CA VAL A 69 12.84 -21.15 10.35
C VAL A 69 14.15 -21.72 9.81
N GLY A 70 14.97 -20.86 9.24
CA GLY A 70 16.25 -21.21 8.61
C GLY A 70 16.16 -21.40 7.09
N ASP A 71 14.99 -21.47 6.50
CA ASP A 71 14.83 -21.55 5.04
C ASP A 71 15.46 -20.33 4.37
N LYS A 72 16.20 -20.58 3.27
CA LYS A 72 16.70 -19.52 2.40
C LYS A 72 15.60 -19.07 1.47
N PHE A 73 15.45 -17.74 1.34
CA PHE A 73 14.43 -17.17 0.49
C PHE A 73 14.91 -15.85 -0.12
N THR A 74 14.69 -15.66 -1.42
CA THR A 74 15.12 -14.46 -2.15
C THR A 74 13.92 -13.62 -2.55
N ILE A 75 13.97 -12.32 -2.24
CA ILE A 75 13.04 -11.33 -2.80
C ILE A 75 13.77 -10.61 -3.93
N THR A 76 13.20 -10.67 -5.14
CA THR A 76 13.84 -10.11 -6.34
C THR A 76 13.01 -9.00 -6.96
N THR A 77 13.70 -8.07 -7.64
CA THR A 77 13.04 -7.06 -8.48
C THR A 77 12.79 -7.54 -9.91
N ASP A 78 13.25 -8.75 -10.27
CA ASP A 78 12.92 -9.37 -11.53
C ASP A 78 11.44 -9.76 -11.59
N ASP A 79 10.84 -9.66 -12.77
CA ASP A 79 9.43 -10.04 -12.96
C ASP A 79 9.34 -11.55 -13.19
N ILE A 80 9.15 -12.30 -12.10
CA ILE A 80 9.05 -13.75 -12.08
C ILE A 80 7.77 -14.23 -11.39
N VAL A 81 7.34 -15.43 -11.70
CA VAL A 81 6.41 -16.20 -10.87
C VAL A 81 7.22 -16.84 -9.74
N GLY A 82 6.82 -16.59 -8.50
CA GLY A 82 7.51 -17.06 -7.31
C GLY A 82 7.30 -18.55 -7.05
N ASN A 83 8.22 -19.14 -6.31
CA ASN A 83 8.23 -20.54 -5.88
C ASN A 83 8.75 -20.65 -4.44
N GLN A 84 9.14 -21.85 -3.99
CA GLN A 84 9.65 -22.10 -2.65
C GLN A 84 10.96 -21.37 -2.32
N GLU A 85 11.71 -20.89 -3.33
CA GLU A 85 13.03 -20.31 -3.17
C GLU A 85 13.05 -18.78 -3.35
N ARG A 86 12.12 -18.23 -4.16
CA ARG A 86 12.14 -16.81 -4.50
C ARG A 86 10.80 -16.25 -4.96
N VAL A 87 10.63 -14.94 -4.82
CA VAL A 87 9.45 -14.20 -5.29
C VAL A 87 9.83 -12.81 -5.78
N SER A 88 9.08 -12.30 -6.75
CA SER A 88 9.18 -10.89 -7.17
C SER A 88 8.59 -9.94 -6.12
N THR A 89 9.02 -8.67 -6.17
CA THR A 89 8.41 -7.57 -5.40
C THR A 89 7.93 -6.45 -6.32
N THR A 90 6.90 -5.71 -5.88
CA THR A 90 6.41 -4.53 -6.59
C THR A 90 7.37 -3.32 -6.47
N PHE A 91 8.26 -3.33 -5.50
CA PHE A 91 9.19 -2.22 -5.25
C PHE A 91 10.57 -2.49 -5.85
N LYS A 92 10.85 -1.85 -6.99
CA LYS A 92 12.11 -2.03 -7.73
C LYS A 92 13.35 -1.42 -7.04
N GLY A 93 13.15 -0.53 -6.05
CA GLY A 93 14.23 0.05 -5.23
C GLY A 93 14.67 -0.82 -4.06
N LEU A 94 13.99 -1.96 -3.80
CA LEU A 94 14.25 -2.79 -2.63
C LEU A 94 15.74 -3.16 -2.41
N PRO A 95 16.51 -3.60 -3.44
CA PRO A 95 17.90 -3.94 -3.25
C PRO A 95 18.78 -2.75 -2.87
N GLY A 96 18.43 -1.54 -3.34
CA GLY A 96 19.17 -0.31 -3.01
C GLY A 96 18.95 0.17 -1.59
N ASP A 97 17.83 -0.20 -0.98
CA ASP A 97 17.43 0.24 0.36
C ASP A 97 17.78 -0.78 1.45
N CYS A 98 17.93 -2.07 1.09
CA CYS A 98 18.20 -3.15 2.05
C CYS A 98 19.70 -3.35 2.32
N HIS A 99 20.02 -3.71 3.55
CA HIS A 99 21.37 -4.07 3.98
C HIS A 99 21.34 -5.39 4.76
N PRO A 100 22.47 -6.12 4.80
CA PRO A 100 22.58 -7.32 5.64
C PRO A 100 22.24 -7.01 7.10
N GLY A 101 21.36 -7.86 7.67
CA GLY A 101 20.86 -7.69 9.04
C GLY A 101 19.48 -7.04 9.12
N ASP A 102 19.02 -6.38 8.06
CA ASP A 102 17.66 -5.79 8.02
C ASP A 102 16.58 -6.87 8.15
N ILE A 103 15.45 -6.46 8.72
CA ILE A 103 14.29 -7.33 8.91
C ILE A 103 13.21 -7.01 7.88
N ILE A 104 12.67 -8.04 7.27
CA ILE A 104 11.54 -7.96 6.34
C ILE A 104 10.35 -8.69 6.95
N LEU A 105 9.26 -7.96 7.18
CA LEU A 105 7.99 -8.50 7.64
C LEU A 105 7.07 -8.75 6.44
N ILE A 106 6.51 -9.95 6.34
CA ILE A 106 5.54 -10.30 5.30
C ILE A 106 4.18 -10.59 5.95
N ASP A 107 3.09 -10.10 5.32
CA ASP A 107 1.70 -10.25 5.80
C ASP A 107 1.54 -9.82 7.26
N ASP A 108 1.95 -8.58 7.56
CA ASP A 108 1.91 -7.95 8.89
C ASP A 108 2.72 -8.72 9.96
N GLY A 109 3.81 -9.38 9.53
CA GLY A 109 4.72 -10.09 10.41
C GLY A 109 4.36 -11.56 10.69
N LYS A 110 3.42 -12.13 9.95
CA LYS A 110 3.14 -13.58 10.01
C LYS A 110 4.34 -14.40 9.61
N THR A 111 5.14 -13.90 8.68
CA THR A 111 6.43 -14.45 8.29
C THR A 111 7.47 -13.36 8.40
N VAL A 112 8.63 -13.68 8.97
CA VAL A 112 9.73 -12.73 9.14
C VAL A 112 10.99 -13.28 8.50
N LEU A 113 11.62 -12.45 7.68
CA LEU A 113 12.89 -12.74 7.04
C LEU A 113 13.96 -11.79 7.58
N GLN A 114 15.21 -12.24 7.62
CA GLN A 114 16.38 -11.40 7.84
C GLN A 114 17.25 -11.41 6.60
N VAL A 115 17.71 -10.24 6.18
CA VAL A 115 18.57 -10.06 5.01
C VAL A 115 19.98 -10.59 5.31
N ASP A 116 20.47 -11.51 4.47
CA ASP A 116 21.82 -12.06 4.52
C ASP A 116 22.77 -11.29 3.60
N SER A 117 22.34 -11.05 2.35
CA SER A 117 23.12 -10.32 1.33
C SER A 117 22.20 -9.66 0.30
N VAL A 118 22.75 -8.69 -0.42
CA VAL A 118 22.08 -8.08 -1.57
C VAL A 118 23.01 -8.21 -2.77
N GLU A 119 22.50 -8.80 -3.87
CA GLU A 119 23.26 -9.09 -5.08
C GLU A 119 22.45 -8.71 -6.33
N GLY A 120 22.82 -7.61 -6.96
CA GLY A 120 22.08 -7.11 -8.14
C GLY A 120 20.61 -6.81 -7.83
N ASN A 121 19.71 -7.59 -8.41
CA ASN A 121 18.26 -7.47 -8.23
C ASN A 121 17.72 -8.31 -7.05
N ASP A 122 18.57 -9.07 -6.40
CA ASP A 122 18.19 -10.07 -5.40
C ASP A 122 18.53 -9.61 -3.98
N VAL A 123 17.55 -9.68 -3.09
CA VAL A 123 17.70 -9.56 -1.64
C VAL A 123 17.59 -10.96 -1.06
N ASN A 124 18.75 -11.54 -0.72
CA ASN A 124 18.86 -12.89 -0.18
C ASN A 124 18.63 -12.87 1.31
N CYS A 125 17.73 -13.69 1.80
CA CYS A 125 17.28 -13.72 3.17
C CYS A 125 17.27 -15.16 3.71
N HIS A 126 17.13 -15.25 5.04
CA HIS A 126 16.68 -16.47 5.70
C HIS A 126 15.44 -16.19 6.55
N CYS A 127 14.60 -17.21 6.71
CA CYS A 127 13.39 -17.11 7.52
C CYS A 127 13.75 -17.18 9.02
N THR A 128 13.28 -16.19 9.80
CA THR A 128 13.46 -16.16 11.27
C THR A 128 12.16 -16.43 12.02
N VAL A 129 10.99 -16.19 11.39
CA VAL A 129 9.68 -16.58 11.91
C VAL A 129 8.93 -17.31 10.79
N ALA A 130 8.67 -18.59 11.02
CA ALA A 130 7.97 -19.47 10.09
C ALA A 130 6.54 -19.01 9.80
N GLY A 131 6.12 -19.16 8.54
CA GLY A 131 4.75 -18.84 8.16
C GLY A 131 4.51 -18.83 6.66
N PRO A 132 3.26 -18.55 6.25
CA PRO A 132 2.87 -18.52 4.86
C PRO A 132 3.31 -17.25 4.14
N VAL A 133 3.77 -17.39 2.91
CA VAL A 133 4.00 -16.28 1.96
C VAL A 133 3.13 -16.52 0.73
N GLY A 134 2.25 -15.59 0.40
CA GLY A 134 1.31 -15.74 -0.71
C GLY A 134 1.33 -14.56 -1.67
N ASP A 135 0.45 -14.63 -2.67
CA ASP A 135 0.25 -13.58 -3.67
C ASP A 135 -0.06 -12.23 -3.03
N HIS A 136 0.60 -11.18 -3.53
CA HIS A 136 0.33 -9.77 -3.20
C HIS A 136 0.33 -9.42 -1.71
N LYS A 137 1.08 -10.17 -0.89
CA LYS A 137 1.22 -9.90 0.54
C LYS A 137 2.05 -8.65 0.79
N GLY A 138 1.62 -7.85 1.78
CA GLY A 138 2.36 -6.66 2.19
C GLY A 138 3.76 -7.00 2.70
N ILE A 139 4.73 -6.21 2.28
CA ILE A 139 6.12 -6.24 2.78
C ILE A 139 6.36 -4.97 3.59
N ASN A 140 6.86 -5.11 4.80
CA ASN A 140 7.29 -4.02 5.66
C ASN A 140 8.76 -4.20 6.04
N LEU A 141 9.49 -3.08 6.07
CA LEU A 141 10.90 -3.03 6.44
C LEU A 141 11.08 -2.09 7.65
N PRO A 142 10.94 -2.61 8.89
CA PRO A 142 11.13 -1.79 10.10
C PRO A 142 12.55 -1.22 10.15
N GLY A 143 12.67 0.08 10.40
CA GLY A 143 13.97 0.75 10.53
C GLY A 143 14.70 1.04 9.21
N VAL A 144 14.17 0.60 8.06
CA VAL A 144 14.75 0.89 6.74
C VAL A 144 14.07 2.13 6.15
N ALA A 145 14.88 3.11 5.76
CA ALA A 145 14.41 4.29 5.02
C ALA A 145 14.20 3.93 3.56
N VAL A 146 12.98 3.47 3.22
CA VAL A 146 12.67 3.10 1.83
C VAL A 146 12.58 4.34 0.93
N SER A 147 13.20 4.27 -0.25
CA SER A 147 13.29 5.37 -1.23
C SER A 147 12.01 5.57 -2.06
N ILE A 148 10.96 4.82 -1.77
CA ILE A 148 9.71 4.89 -2.52
C ILE A 148 8.99 6.24 -2.28
N PRO A 149 8.47 6.94 -3.30
CA PRO A 149 7.72 8.17 -3.14
C PRO A 149 6.46 7.95 -2.29
N ALA A 150 6.09 8.94 -1.47
CA ALA A 150 4.86 8.86 -0.67
C ALA A 150 3.58 8.79 -1.54
N LEU A 151 3.63 9.37 -2.74
CA LEU A 151 2.55 9.36 -3.72
C LEU A 151 2.97 8.54 -4.95
N THR A 152 2.25 7.47 -5.24
CA THR A 152 2.46 6.65 -6.44
C THR A 152 1.71 7.25 -7.65
N GLU A 153 2.01 6.79 -8.87
CA GLU A 153 1.24 7.19 -10.07
C GLU A 153 -0.25 6.88 -9.93
N LYS A 154 -0.59 5.75 -9.31
CA LYS A 154 -1.98 5.41 -8.99
C LYS A 154 -2.59 6.41 -8.03
N ASP A 155 -1.87 6.78 -6.97
CA ASP A 155 -2.35 7.75 -5.99
C ASP A 155 -2.54 9.14 -6.61
N GLU A 156 -1.68 9.56 -7.56
CA GLU A 156 -1.89 10.80 -8.31
C GLU A 156 -3.18 10.75 -9.14
N ALA A 157 -3.45 9.64 -9.82
CA ALA A 157 -4.68 9.46 -10.59
C ALA A 157 -5.92 9.46 -9.67
N ASP A 158 -5.84 8.75 -8.54
CA ASP A 158 -6.90 8.70 -7.54
C ASP A 158 -7.17 10.08 -6.91
N LEU A 159 -6.11 10.84 -6.60
CA LEU A 159 -6.21 12.19 -6.06
C LEU A 159 -6.90 13.13 -7.05
N ARG A 160 -6.49 13.11 -8.32
CA ARG A 160 -7.11 13.94 -9.37
C ARG A 160 -8.59 13.62 -9.53
N TRP A 161 -8.94 12.32 -9.54
CA TRP A 161 -10.33 11.89 -9.54
C TRP A 161 -11.08 12.42 -8.31
N ALA A 162 -10.54 12.23 -7.11
CA ALA A 162 -11.15 12.64 -5.86
C ALA A 162 -11.45 14.15 -5.82
N LEU A 163 -10.49 14.95 -6.28
CA LEU A 163 -10.66 16.41 -6.38
C LEU A 163 -11.80 16.78 -7.34
N LYS A 164 -11.87 16.16 -8.52
CA LYS A 164 -12.94 16.39 -9.52
C LYS A 164 -14.30 15.89 -9.03
N ALA A 165 -14.35 14.77 -8.32
CA ALA A 165 -15.57 14.20 -7.76
C ALA A 165 -16.15 14.99 -6.58
N GLY A 166 -15.39 15.94 -6.03
CA GLY A 166 -15.89 16.76 -4.93
C GLY A 166 -15.71 16.15 -3.54
N ILE A 167 -14.66 15.37 -3.34
CA ILE A 167 -14.26 14.84 -2.02
C ILE A 167 -13.92 15.98 -1.06
N ASP A 168 -14.23 15.82 0.23
CA ASP A 168 -14.03 16.84 1.24
C ASP A 168 -12.66 16.73 1.94
N LEU A 169 -12.11 15.53 2.05
CA LEU A 169 -10.86 15.23 2.75
C LEU A 169 -10.05 14.21 1.95
N VAL A 170 -8.73 14.35 1.96
CA VAL A 170 -7.81 13.36 1.39
C VAL A 170 -6.91 12.81 2.50
N ALA A 171 -6.76 11.49 2.62
CA ALA A 171 -5.78 10.87 3.49
C ALA A 171 -4.60 10.35 2.67
N LEU A 172 -3.38 10.74 3.06
CA LEU A 172 -2.13 10.27 2.48
C LEU A 172 -1.49 9.22 3.39
N SER A 173 -1.32 8.01 2.87
CA SER A 173 -0.73 6.88 3.60
C SER A 173 0.80 6.97 3.65
N PHE A 174 1.41 6.39 4.69
CA PHE A 174 2.85 6.26 4.85
C PHE A 174 3.64 7.58 4.84
N VAL A 175 3.07 8.65 5.39
CA VAL A 175 3.75 9.94 5.52
C VAL A 175 4.92 9.80 6.50
N ARG A 176 6.10 10.28 6.09
CA ARG A 176 7.36 10.23 6.86
C ARG A 176 7.89 11.65 7.14
N HIS A 177 7.75 12.53 6.17
CA HIS A 177 8.27 13.90 6.21
C HIS A 177 7.21 14.90 5.75
N GLY A 178 7.34 16.16 6.15
CA GLY A 178 6.45 17.23 5.68
C GLY A 178 6.45 17.38 4.16
N SER A 179 7.62 17.18 3.53
CA SER A 179 7.75 17.23 2.05
C SER A 179 6.99 16.14 1.30
N ASP A 180 6.55 15.06 1.97
CA ASP A 180 5.71 14.05 1.33
C ASP A 180 4.35 14.62 0.90
N ILE A 181 3.93 15.75 1.50
CA ILE A 181 2.66 16.42 1.20
C ILE A 181 2.81 17.43 0.04
N ASP A 182 4.02 17.85 -0.29
CA ASP A 182 4.26 18.90 -1.30
C ASP A 182 3.66 18.51 -2.66
N ARG A 183 3.89 17.27 -3.11
CA ARG A 183 3.33 16.78 -4.37
C ARG A 183 1.78 16.72 -4.37
N VAL A 184 1.17 16.45 -3.21
CA VAL A 184 -0.30 16.49 -3.07
C VAL A 184 -0.80 17.93 -3.27
N HIS A 185 -0.13 18.91 -2.68
CA HIS A 185 -0.49 20.31 -2.85
C HIS A 185 -0.28 20.81 -4.28
N GLU A 186 0.81 20.41 -4.95
CA GLU A 186 1.03 20.73 -6.37
C GLU A 186 -0.13 20.23 -7.23
N ILE A 187 -0.59 18.99 -7.03
CA ILE A 187 -1.74 18.43 -7.76
C ILE A 187 -3.02 19.20 -7.45
N MET A 188 -3.21 19.62 -6.19
CA MET A 188 -4.35 20.46 -5.82
C MET A 188 -4.32 21.82 -6.52
N ASP A 189 -3.12 22.43 -6.65
CA ASP A 189 -2.92 23.67 -7.42
C ASP A 189 -3.23 23.46 -8.90
N GLU A 190 -2.72 22.37 -9.51
CA GLU A 190 -2.97 22.02 -10.91
C GLU A 190 -4.47 21.81 -11.20
N GLU A 191 -5.20 21.17 -10.29
CA GLU A 191 -6.65 20.93 -10.43
C GLU A 191 -7.51 22.12 -9.96
N GLY A 192 -6.90 23.15 -9.36
CA GLY A 192 -7.58 24.35 -8.88
C GLY A 192 -8.51 24.11 -7.70
N ARG A 193 -8.29 23.04 -6.93
CA ARG A 193 -9.10 22.68 -5.78
C ARG A 193 -8.26 22.18 -4.63
N HIS A 194 -8.39 22.82 -3.47
CA HIS A 194 -7.75 22.42 -2.24
C HIS A 194 -8.73 21.76 -1.29
N THR A 195 -8.30 20.68 -0.64
CA THR A 195 -8.99 19.99 0.44
C THR A 195 -8.02 19.74 1.59
N PRO A 196 -8.48 19.65 2.84
CA PRO A 196 -7.61 19.25 3.95
C PRO A 196 -6.98 17.87 3.71
N VAL A 197 -5.69 17.74 4.07
CA VAL A 197 -4.94 16.50 4.00
C VAL A 197 -4.78 15.90 5.38
N VAL A 198 -5.14 14.63 5.53
CA VAL A 198 -4.89 13.81 6.72
C VAL A 198 -3.61 13.02 6.47
N ALA A 199 -2.52 13.40 7.12
CA ALA A 199 -1.26 12.66 7.07
C ALA A 199 -1.34 11.44 8.00
N LYS A 200 -1.15 10.23 7.44
CA LYS A 200 -1.16 8.98 8.19
C LYS A 200 0.28 8.59 8.55
N LEU A 201 0.61 8.68 9.83
CA LEU A 201 1.91 8.31 10.40
C LEU A 201 1.84 6.83 10.83
N GLU A 202 2.10 5.92 9.92
CA GLU A 202 1.85 4.48 10.09
C GLU A 202 3.11 3.68 10.45
N LYS A 203 4.28 4.30 10.45
CA LYS A 203 5.55 3.65 10.82
C LYS A 203 6.28 4.48 11.88
N PRO A 204 6.86 3.84 12.92
CA PRO A 204 7.84 4.52 13.77
C PRO A 204 9.06 4.89 12.90
N GLN A 205 9.59 6.06 13.13
CA GLN A 205 10.85 6.53 12.55
C GLN A 205 12.02 6.11 13.42
#